data_bab2d8ae23e50cd95040d38c3dd3f194
#
_entry.id   bab2d8ae23e50cd95040d38c3dd3f194
#
_cell.length_a   1.000
_cell.length_b   1.000
_cell.length_c   1.000
_cell.angle_alpha   90.00
_cell.angle_beta   90.00
_cell.angle_gamma   90.00
#
_symmetry.space_group_name_H-M   'P 1'
#
loop_
_entity.id
_entity.type
_entity.pdbx_description
1 polymer ?
#
loop_
_entity_poly.entity_id
_entity_poly.type
_entity_poly.pdbx_seq_one_letter_code
_entity_poly.pdbx_strand_id
1 'polypeptide(L)'
;MSKLPDARWWTVRSAHSNKPATYRCPICGRHLPAMSEHMLMFPEDDKSRRRHAHAKCVAQARRQGQLLLREDWLRTQPRVPSPWQRLRDRLKGD
;
A
#
# COMPACT_ATOMS: atom_id res chain seq x y z
N MET A 1 -6.54 1.12 -17.34
CA MET A 1 -7.16 0.53 -16.15
C MET A 1 -6.10 -0.09 -15.27
N SER A 2 -6.11 0.26 -14.02
CA SER A 2 -5.21 -0.36 -13.06
C SER A 2 -5.66 -1.79 -12.77
N LYS A 3 -4.74 -2.73 -12.88
CA LYS A 3 -5.00 -4.14 -12.61
C LYS A 3 -4.30 -4.57 -11.32
N LEU A 4 -4.58 -3.86 -10.25
CA LEU A 4 -4.05 -4.26 -8.97
C LEU A 4 -4.87 -5.43 -8.43
N PRO A 5 -4.20 -6.47 -7.89
CA PRO A 5 -4.92 -7.54 -7.22
C PRO A 5 -5.69 -7.00 -6.01
N ASP A 6 -6.75 -7.68 -5.64
CA ASP A 6 -7.50 -7.31 -4.44
C ASP A 6 -6.65 -7.53 -3.20
N ALA A 7 -6.45 -6.45 -2.47
CA ALA A 7 -5.71 -6.48 -1.22
C ALA A 7 -6.25 -5.40 -0.30
N ARG A 8 -6.30 -5.70 0.99
CA ARG A 8 -6.78 -4.74 1.98
C ARG A 8 -5.82 -3.56 2.09
N TRP A 9 -4.52 -3.83 1.97
CA TRP A 9 -3.48 -2.81 2.07
C TRP A 9 -2.25 -3.29 1.32
N TRP A 10 -1.32 -2.36 1.10
CA TRP A 10 -0.09 -2.62 0.37
C TRP A 10 1.11 -2.15 1.16
N THR A 11 2.19 -2.90 1.05
CA THR A 11 3.49 -2.46 1.52
C THR A 11 4.24 -1.89 0.33
N VAL A 12 4.81 -0.71 0.50
CA VAL A 12 5.48 0.03 -0.58
C VAL A 12 6.84 0.50 -0.09
N ARG A 13 7.87 0.32 -0.91
CA ARG A 13 9.20 0.84 -0.64
C ARG A 13 9.89 1.25 -1.93
N SER A 14 10.89 2.15 -1.80
CA SER A 14 11.70 2.56 -2.94
C SER A 14 12.48 1.39 -3.49
N ALA A 15 12.59 1.32 -4.80
CA ALA A 15 13.32 0.27 -5.48
C ALA A 15 14.19 0.85 -6.58
N HIS A 16 15.28 0.17 -6.84
CA HIS A 16 16.23 0.52 -7.89
C HIS A 16 17.02 -0.74 -8.24
N SER A 17 17.22 -0.98 -9.51
CA SER A 17 17.97 -2.14 -9.98
C SER A 17 19.12 -1.70 -10.87
N ASN A 18 20.27 -2.31 -10.69
CA ASN A 18 21.43 -2.08 -11.57
C ASN A 18 21.36 -2.94 -12.84
N LYS A 19 20.42 -3.86 -12.91
CA LYS A 19 20.27 -4.71 -14.10
C LYS A 19 19.27 -4.10 -15.06
N PRO A 20 19.58 -4.07 -16.37
CA PRO A 20 18.60 -3.59 -17.34
C PRO A 20 17.43 -4.56 -17.43
N ALA A 21 16.27 -4.05 -17.15
CA ALA A 21 15.02 -4.79 -17.25
C ALA A 21 13.90 -3.78 -17.42
N THR A 22 12.80 -4.22 -18.00
CA THR A 22 11.63 -3.36 -18.15
C THR A 22 10.44 -4.06 -17.52
N TYR A 23 9.80 -3.36 -16.60
CA TYR A 23 8.56 -3.79 -16.00
C TYR A 23 7.40 -3.01 -16.60
N ARG A 24 6.22 -3.34 -16.19
CA ARG A 24 5.03 -2.59 -16.55
C ARG A 24 4.33 -2.17 -15.26
N CYS A 25 4.12 -0.87 -15.12
CA CYS A 25 3.41 -0.34 -13.97
C CYS A 25 1.96 -0.82 -13.97
N PRO A 26 1.49 -1.51 -12.92
CA PRO A 26 0.11 -2.00 -12.89
C PRO A 26 -0.93 -0.91 -12.75
N ILE A 27 -0.51 0.31 -12.41
CA ILE A 27 -1.43 1.42 -12.21
C ILE A 27 -1.71 2.14 -13.53
N CYS A 28 -0.66 2.48 -14.29
CA CYS A 28 -0.83 3.20 -15.54
C CYS A 28 -0.65 2.34 -16.79
N GLY A 29 -0.12 1.14 -16.66
CA GLY A 29 0.11 0.24 -17.80
C GLY A 29 1.29 0.59 -18.68
N ARG A 30 2.06 1.62 -18.32
CA ARG A 30 3.20 2.06 -19.11
C ARG A 30 4.48 1.36 -18.67
N HIS A 31 5.47 1.41 -19.56
CA HIS A 31 6.77 0.82 -19.32
C HIS A 31 7.47 1.49 -18.14
N LEU A 32 8.18 0.68 -17.36
CA LEU A 32 8.91 1.12 -16.19
C LEU A 32 10.32 0.53 -16.24
N PRO A 33 11.34 1.33 -16.60
CA PRO A 33 12.71 0.83 -16.59
C PRO A 33 13.17 0.52 -15.17
N ALA A 34 13.74 -0.68 -14.98
CA ALA A 34 14.16 -1.13 -13.65
C ALA A 34 15.30 -0.28 -13.08
N MET A 35 16.11 0.32 -13.95
CA MET A 35 17.23 1.15 -13.53
C MET A 35 16.80 2.54 -13.05
N SER A 36 15.59 2.96 -13.33
CA SER A 36 15.06 4.21 -12.79
C SER A 36 14.51 3.97 -11.40
N GLU A 37 14.49 5.03 -10.58
CA GLU A 37 13.85 4.95 -9.28
C GLU A 37 12.36 4.70 -9.43
N HIS A 38 11.89 3.71 -8.72
CA HIS A 38 10.47 3.35 -8.75
C HIS A 38 10.08 2.76 -7.39
N MET A 39 8.84 2.36 -7.27
CA MET A 39 8.35 1.75 -6.04
C MET A 39 8.15 0.26 -6.24
N LEU A 40 8.58 -0.49 -5.24
CA LEU A 40 8.25 -1.90 -5.12
C LEU A 40 7.06 -2.02 -4.19
N MET A 41 6.01 -2.67 -4.65
CA MET A 41 4.79 -2.82 -3.86
C MET A 41 4.36 -4.29 -3.84
N PHE A 42 3.85 -4.72 -2.72
CA PHE A 42 3.33 -6.08 -2.58
C PHE A 42 2.13 -6.10 -1.62
N PRO A 43 1.13 -6.93 -1.96
CA PRO A 43 -0.10 -6.95 -1.18
C PRO A 43 0.10 -7.64 0.17
N GLU A 44 -0.29 -6.97 1.24
CA GLU A 44 -0.33 -7.53 2.59
C GLU A 44 0.96 -8.26 3.00
N ASP A 45 2.12 -7.68 2.65
CA ASP A 45 3.45 -8.23 2.92
C ASP A 45 3.77 -9.53 2.15
N ASP A 46 2.97 -9.90 1.18
CA ASP A 46 3.25 -11.08 0.36
C ASP A 46 4.24 -10.73 -0.75
N LYS A 47 5.51 -10.96 -0.49
CA LYS A 47 6.60 -10.62 -1.41
C LYS A 47 6.58 -11.45 -2.69
N SER A 48 5.90 -12.58 -2.71
CA SER A 48 5.77 -13.41 -3.91
C SER A 48 4.88 -12.75 -4.97
N ARG A 49 4.04 -11.82 -4.56
CA ARG A 49 3.12 -11.09 -5.43
C ARG A 49 3.55 -9.64 -5.65
N ARG A 50 4.84 -9.39 -5.55
CA ARG A 50 5.37 -8.04 -5.70
C ARG A 50 5.13 -7.49 -7.10
N ARG A 51 4.96 -6.17 -7.16
CA ARG A 51 4.79 -5.41 -8.39
C ARG A 51 5.72 -4.21 -8.37
N HIS A 52 6.16 -3.78 -9.53
CA HIS A 52 6.94 -2.56 -9.69
C HIS A 52 6.03 -1.49 -10.28
N ALA A 53 6.04 -0.30 -9.69
CA ALA A 53 5.16 0.79 -10.10
C ALA A 53 5.91 2.12 -10.06
N HIS A 54 5.46 3.08 -10.87
CA HIS A 54 6.00 4.42 -10.82
C HIS A 54 5.66 5.07 -9.47
N ALA A 55 6.63 5.75 -8.87
CA ALA A 55 6.40 6.44 -7.60
C ALA A 55 5.24 7.44 -7.71
N LYS A 56 5.18 8.16 -8.83
CA LYS A 56 4.10 9.11 -9.12
C LYS A 56 2.74 8.43 -9.16
N CYS A 57 2.65 7.24 -9.77
CA CYS A 57 1.40 6.48 -9.88
C CYS A 57 0.94 5.98 -8.52
N VAL A 58 1.87 5.50 -7.70
CA VAL A 58 1.57 5.05 -6.33
C VAL A 58 1.02 6.21 -5.50
N ALA A 59 1.70 7.36 -5.54
CA ALA A 59 1.27 8.53 -4.79
C ALA A 59 -0.13 8.98 -5.21
N GLN A 60 -0.39 8.98 -6.52
CA GLN A 60 -1.69 9.38 -7.03
C GLN A 60 -2.79 8.39 -6.64
N ALA A 61 -2.53 7.10 -6.78
CA ALA A 61 -3.50 6.07 -6.41
C ALA A 61 -3.82 6.13 -4.92
N ARG A 62 -2.82 6.40 -4.10
CA ARG A 62 -3.02 6.56 -2.65
C ARG A 62 -3.91 7.76 -2.34
N ARG A 63 -3.65 8.90 -2.99
CA ARG A 63 -4.48 10.11 -2.81
C ARG A 63 -5.92 9.91 -3.24
N GLN A 64 -6.14 9.08 -4.24
CA GLN A 64 -7.48 8.78 -4.75
C GLN A 64 -8.18 7.66 -3.96
N GLY A 65 -7.52 7.07 -2.96
CA GLY A 65 -8.09 6.00 -2.17
C GLY A 65 -8.13 4.65 -2.88
N GLN A 66 -7.47 4.52 -4.03
CA GLN A 66 -7.43 3.28 -4.79
C GLN A 66 -6.37 2.32 -4.28
N LEU A 67 -5.40 2.83 -3.55
CA LEU A 67 -4.31 2.06 -2.96
C LEU A 67 -4.13 2.52 -1.53
N LEU A 68 -4.27 1.60 -0.59
CA LEU A 68 -4.10 1.91 0.82
C LEU A 68 -2.81 1.26 1.31
N LEU A 69 -2.00 2.03 2.04
CA LEU A 69 -0.93 1.45 2.83
C LEU A 69 -1.54 0.86 4.10
N ARG A 70 -0.78 0.02 4.78
CA ARG A 70 -1.26 -0.59 6.01
C ARG A 70 -1.79 0.45 7.01
N GLU A 71 -1.09 1.55 7.15
CA GLU A 71 -1.50 2.64 8.03
C GLU A 71 -2.83 3.26 7.59
N ASP A 72 -3.00 3.48 6.29
CA ASP A 72 -4.23 4.03 5.74
C ASP A 72 -5.41 3.08 5.99
N TRP A 73 -5.17 1.78 5.77
CA TRP A 73 -6.19 0.76 6.00
C TRP A 73 -6.59 0.67 7.45
N LEU A 74 -5.61 0.70 8.37
CA LEU A 74 -5.89 0.64 9.81
C LEU A 74 -6.75 1.80 10.28
N ARG A 75 -6.62 2.97 9.66
CA ARG A 75 -7.47 4.12 9.99
C ARG A 75 -8.92 3.93 9.57
N THR A 76 -9.17 3.08 8.57
CA THR A 76 -10.54 2.81 8.11
C THR A 76 -11.24 1.75 8.94
N GLN A 77 -10.50 1.01 9.77
CA GLN A 77 -11.07 -0.05 10.58
C GLN A 77 -11.70 0.48 11.86
N PRO A 78 -12.76 -0.17 12.35
CA PRO A 78 -13.31 0.20 13.64
C PRO A 78 -12.26 0.05 14.72
N ARG A 79 -12.17 1.04 15.59
CA ARG A 79 -11.25 0.95 16.73
C ARG A 79 -11.75 -0.13 17.68
N VAL A 80 -10.90 -1.12 17.91
CA VAL A 80 -11.12 -2.05 18.99
C VAL A 80 -10.57 -1.39 20.26
N PRO A 81 -11.42 -1.06 21.26
CA PRO A 81 -10.92 -0.42 22.46
C PRO A 81 -9.91 -1.30 23.18
N SER A 82 -8.83 -0.69 23.64
CA SER A 82 -7.89 -1.40 24.52
C SER A 82 -8.58 -1.74 25.83
N PRO A 83 -8.08 -2.73 26.60
CA PRO A 83 -8.66 -3.03 27.91
C PRO A 83 -8.74 -1.81 28.82
N TRP A 84 -7.74 -0.94 28.74
CA TRP A 84 -7.72 0.32 29.50
C TRP A 84 -8.84 1.27 29.08
N GLN A 85 -9.11 1.35 27.78
CA GLN A 85 -10.18 2.20 27.27
C GLN A 85 -11.55 1.67 27.69
N ARG A 86 -11.74 0.34 27.69
CA ARG A 86 -12.96 -0.28 28.18
C ARG A 86 -13.19 0.00 29.66
N LEU A 87 -12.12 -0.08 30.44
CA LEU A 87 -12.19 0.22 31.86
C LEU A 87 -12.54 1.68 32.08
N ARG A 88 -11.93 2.57 31.30
CA ARG A 88 -12.19 4.00 31.39
C ARG A 88 -13.66 4.32 31.05
N ASP A 89 -14.20 3.67 30.06
CA ASP A 89 -15.60 3.85 29.66
C ASP A 89 -16.55 3.37 30.73
N ARG A 90 -16.23 2.29 31.43
CA ARG A 90 -17.02 1.81 32.58
C ARG A 90 -16.98 2.80 33.73
N LEU A 91 -15.85 3.40 33.99
CA LEU A 91 -15.70 4.36 35.09
C LEU A 91 -16.43 5.67 34.83
N LYS A 92 -16.80 5.96 33.59
CA LYS A 92 -17.60 7.13 33.26
C LYS A 92 -19.08 6.95 33.55
N GLY A 93 -19.46 5.83 34.09
CA GLY A 93 -20.76 5.67 34.71
C GLY A 93 -21.98 5.57 33.81
N ASP A 94 -21.83 4.98 32.69
CA ASP A 94 -23.00 4.79 31.82
C ASP A 94 -23.48 3.39 31.81
#